data_781bc29cc68eb7dda1ce8801df983aba
#
_entry.id   781bc29cc68eb7dda1ce8801df983aba
#
_cell.length_a   1.000
_cell.length_b   1.000
_cell.length_c   1.000
_cell.angle_alpha   90.00
_cell.angle_beta   90.00
_cell.angle_gamma   90.00
#
_symmetry.space_group_name_H-M   'P 1'
#
loop_
_entity.id
_entity.type
_entity.pdbx_description
1 polymer ?
#
loop_
_entity_poly.entity_id
_entity_poly.type
_entity_poly.pdbx_seq_one_letter_code
_entity_poly.pdbx_strand_id
1 'polypeptide(L)'
;EIPRLLNEDVSAIVGAASSGVSFQFIDQVTKEAGVIQISPANTSPNFTDYDDDGLYFRTAPSDVLQGEVLGNLLAADGHETVAMIVINDAYGTGLRDNATLAFEAAGGSVVATPSYNVGDTNFTSQINEMLAEDPDAIVVLAFDETKTIVPALIDAGFSNSGLYFTDGNLADYSADFEAGLIEGSKGTLPGPPADTISDDYKERAQALWTENGGDELTSWAYSTESYDAVVLLALAALAAGSTEPADMAAKMSEVSGFSGGGTKCGTFAECAEIINGGGVADYDGLSGGIALNEAGDPTETAIGIYEFDADNRPQTYKG
;
A
#
# COMPACT_ATOMS: atom_id res chain seq x y z
N GLU A 1 -7.76 -19.27 -6.83
CA GLU A 1 -7.09 -18.72 -8.03
C GLU A 1 -5.62 -19.18 -8.13
N ILE A 2 -4.80 -19.07 -7.08
CA ILE A 2 -3.36 -19.37 -7.15
C ILE A 2 -3.07 -20.75 -7.76
N PRO A 3 -3.71 -21.87 -7.32
CA PRO A 3 -3.46 -23.19 -7.96
C PRO A 3 -3.83 -23.21 -9.45
N ARG A 4 -4.79 -22.38 -9.88
CA ARG A 4 -5.14 -22.25 -11.31
C ARG A 4 -3.99 -21.60 -12.08
N LEU A 5 -3.44 -20.51 -11.55
CA LEU A 5 -2.31 -19.82 -12.17
C LEU A 5 -1.08 -20.71 -12.28
N LEU A 6 -0.75 -21.47 -11.24
CA LEU A 6 0.37 -22.43 -11.28
C LEU A 6 0.20 -23.53 -12.33
N ASN A 7 -1.04 -23.93 -12.63
CA ASN A 7 -1.31 -24.90 -13.70
C ASN A 7 -1.09 -24.31 -15.14
N GLU A 8 -0.95 -22.99 -15.24
CA GLU A 8 -0.65 -22.28 -16.49
C GLU A 8 0.87 -22.03 -16.66
N ASP A 9 1.70 -22.61 -15.78
CA ASP A 9 3.17 -22.55 -15.85
C ASP A 9 3.70 -21.09 -15.80
N VAL A 10 3.12 -20.28 -14.90
CA VAL A 10 3.51 -18.87 -14.74
C VAL A 10 4.84 -18.74 -14.00
N SER A 11 5.68 -17.80 -14.41
CA SER A 11 6.97 -17.50 -13.78
C SER A 11 6.82 -16.56 -12.58
N ALA A 12 5.75 -15.75 -12.55
CA ALA A 12 5.51 -14.78 -11.50
C ALA A 12 4.01 -14.57 -11.26
N ILE A 13 3.65 -14.16 -10.05
CA ILE A 13 2.30 -13.76 -9.64
C ILE A 13 2.36 -12.33 -9.11
N VAL A 14 1.54 -11.43 -9.68
CA VAL A 14 1.36 -10.08 -9.16
C VAL A 14 0.21 -10.08 -8.14
N GLY A 15 0.50 -9.71 -6.90
CA GLY A 15 -0.44 -9.71 -5.75
C GLY A 15 0.13 -10.49 -4.55
N ALA A 16 -0.64 -10.67 -3.47
CA ALA A 16 -1.98 -10.16 -3.26
C ALA A 16 -1.95 -8.67 -2.83
N ALA A 17 -3.12 -8.04 -2.72
CA ALA A 17 -3.21 -6.69 -2.17
C ALA A 17 -3.06 -6.69 -0.63
N SER A 18 -3.77 -7.58 0.08
CA SER A 18 -3.67 -7.70 1.54
C SER A 18 -2.40 -8.45 1.96
N SER A 19 -1.67 -7.88 2.95
CA SER A 19 -0.49 -8.51 3.56
C SER A 19 -0.81 -9.85 4.18
N GLY A 20 -1.92 -9.97 4.93
CA GLY A 20 -2.34 -11.21 5.56
C GLY A 20 -2.65 -12.33 4.57
N VAL A 21 -3.12 -11.99 3.37
CA VAL A 21 -3.34 -12.97 2.28
C VAL A 21 -2.01 -13.41 1.68
N SER A 22 -1.09 -12.48 1.42
CA SER A 22 0.22 -12.81 0.82
C SER A 22 1.04 -13.77 1.68
N PHE A 23 1.10 -13.58 2.99
CA PHE A 23 1.80 -14.51 3.89
C PHE A 23 1.27 -15.95 3.78
N GLN A 24 -0.04 -16.11 3.59
CA GLN A 24 -0.62 -17.46 3.46
C GLN A 24 -0.18 -18.17 2.19
N PHE A 25 0.01 -17.48 1.09
CA PHE A 25 0.38 -18.16 -0.13
C PHE A 25 1.88 -18.13 -0.46
N ILE A 26 2.69 -17.30 0.20
CA ILE A 26 4.16 -17.42 0.12
C ILE A 26 4.57 -18.84 0.56
N ASP A 27 4.26 -19.23 1.79
CA ASP A 27 4.66 -20.52 2.33
C ASP A 27 4.03 -21.71 1.63
N GLN A 28 2.72 -21.59 1.31
CA GLN A 28 1.95 -22.75 0.83
C GLN A 28 2.06 -22.95 -0.68
N VAL A 29 2.48 -21.92 -1.41
CA VAL A 29 2.36 -21.94 -2.87
C VAL A 29 3.60 -21.42 -3.59
N THR A 30 3.95 -20.13 -3.46
CA THR A 30 4.98 -19.54 -4.33
C THR A 30 6.37 -20.02 -3.99
N LYS A 31 6.70 -20.16 -2.72
CA LYS A 31 7.97 -20.74 -2.25
C LYS A 31 8.11 -22.21 -2.67
N GLU A 32 7.09 -23.04 -2.41
CA GLU A 32 7.12 -24.47 -2.82
C GLU A 32 7.15 -24.66 -4.34
N ALA A 33 6.47 -23.81 -5.08
CA ALA A 33 6.44 -23.86 -6.55
C ALA A 33 7.68 -23.23 -7.21
N GLY A 34 8.48 -22.46 -6.45
CA GLY A 34 9.61 -21.72 -6.97
C GLY A 34 9.20 -20.56 -7.90
N VAL A 35 8.04 -19.93 -7.66
CA VAL A 35 7.46 -18.87 -8.48
C VAL A 35 7.63 -17.53 -7.80
N ILE A 36 8.00 -16.48 -8.54
CA ILE A 36 8.11 -15.13 -7.98
C ILE A 36 6.72 -14.63 -7.56
N GLN A 37 6.67 -13.99 -6.39
CA GLN A 37 5.55 -13.16 -5.99
C GLN A 37 6.00 -11.71 -5.91
N ILE A 38 5.28 -10.78 -6.55
CA ILE A 38 5.48 -9.35 -6.39
C ILE A 38 4.16 -8.68 -6.03
N SER A 39 4.12 -7.98 -4.89
CA SER A 39 2.93 -7.25 -4.48
C SER A 39 3.07 -5.75 -4.69
N PRO A 40 2.10 -5.11 -5.34
CA PRO A 40 2.07 -3.65 -5.45
C PRO A 40 1.50 -2.94 -4.22
N ALA A 41 0.94 -3.70 -3.24
CA ALA A 41 0.14 -3.13 -2.15
C ALA A 41 0.38 -3.76 -0.77
N ASN A 42 1.35 -4.66 -0.65
CA ASN A 42 1.71 -5.20 0.66
C ASN A 42 2.64 -4.26 1.41
N THR A 43 2.20 -3.79 2.56
CA THR A 43 2.92 -2.78 3.35
C THR A 43 3.45 -3.30 4.68
N SER A 44 3.01 -4.49 5.15
CA SER A 44 3.48 -5.03 6.43
C SER A 44 5.00 -5.04 6.55
N PRO A 45 5.57 -4.57 7.68
CA PRO A 45 7.01 -4.63 7.94
C PRO A 45 7.58 -6.05 8.00
N ASN A 46 6.72 -7.02 8.29
CA ASN A 46 7.13 -8.41 8.49
C ASN A 46 7.64 -9.10 7.21
N PHE A 47 7.43 -8.50 6.03
CA PHE A 47 8.00 -9.04 4.78
C PHE A 47 9.51 -8.85 4.68
N THR A 48 10.06 -7.78 5.28
CA THR A 48 11.49 -7.42 5.16
C THR A 48 12.43 -8.55 5.61
N ASP A 49 12.09 -9.25 6.68
CA ASP A 49 12.89 -10.35 7.24
C ASP A 49 12.23 -11.72 7.04
N TYR A 50 11.26 -11.81 6.11
CA TYR A 50 10.53 -13.06 5.88
C TYR A 50 11.38 -14.06 5.09
N ASP A 51 11.32 -15.34 5.49
CA ASP A 51 12.01 -16.43 4.79
C ASP A 51 11.21 -16.87 3.56
N ASP A 52 11.42 -16.21 2.43
CA ASP A 52 10.70 -16.38 1.16
C ASP A 52 11.57 -16.99 0.03
N ASP A 53 12.76 -17.46 0.37
CA ASP A 53 13.76 -17.98 -0.58
C ASP A 53 14.22 -16.94 -1.64
N GLY A 54 14.03 -15.63 -1.37
CA GLY A 54 14.36 -14.54 -2.29
C GLY A 54 13.39 -14.44 -3.48
N LEU A 55 12.18 -14.94 -3.35
CA LEU A 55 11.16 -14.98 -4.40
C LEU A 55 10.02 -13.97 -4.16
N TYR A 56 10.02 -13.26 -3.02
CA TYR A 56 9.04 -12.22 -2.74
C TYR A 56 9.63 -10.83 -2.97
N PHE A 57 8.84 -9.97 -3.60
CA PHE A 57 9.14 -8.56 -3.87
C PHE A 57 7.90 -7.71 -3.64
N ARG A 58 8.10 -6.41 -3.44
CA ARG A 58 6.99 -5.43 -3.42
C ARG A 58 7.41 -4.10 -4.02
N THR A 59 6.47 -3.40 -4.64
CA THR A 59 6.64 -2.04 -5.13
C THR A 59 6.02 -1.00 -4.18
N ALA A 60 5.15 -1.42 -3.26
CA ALA A 60 4.66 -0.58 -2.17
C ALA A 60 5.70 -0.45 -1.05
N PRO A 61 5.85 0.75 -0.42
CA PRO A 61 6.72 0.93 0.75
C PRO A 61 6.22 0.17 1.98
N SER A 62 7.15 -0.04 2.92
CA SER A 62 6.82 -0.63 4.23
C SER A 62 6.03 0.33 5.12
N ASP A 63 5.15 -0.22 5.97
CA ASP A 63 4.45 0.50 7.05
C ASP A 63 5.38 1.12 8.09
N VAL A 64 6.67 0.82 8.08
CA VAL A 64 7.67 1.60 8.82
C VAL A 64 7.63 3.07 8.39
N LEU A 65 7.61 3.34 7.09
CA LEU A 65 7.54 4.70 6.57
C LEU A 65 6.12 5.29 6.71
N GLN A 66 5.08 4.53 6.40
CA GLN A 66 3.70 5.03 6.53
C GLN A 66 3.35 5.33 7.98
N GLY A 67 3.74 4.47 8.92
CA GLY A 67 3.53 4.69 10.34
C GLY A 67 4.28 5.92 10.86
N GLU A 68 5.52 6.15 10.39
CA GLU A 68 6.27 7.36 10.71
C GLU A 68 5.55 8.61 10.21
N VAL A 69 5.07 8.62 8.96
CA VAL A 69 4.34 9.76 8.40
C VAL A 69 3.02 9.98 9.13
N LEU A 70 2.25 8.92 9.41
CA LEU A 70 0.98 9.01 10.12
C LEU A 70 1.16 9.51 11.56
N GLY A 71 2.12 8.97 12.31
CA GLY A 71 2.39 9.40 13.68
C GLY A 71 2.83 10.86 13.76
N ASN A 72 3.69 11.29 12.82
CA ASN A 72 4.10 12.69 12.73
C ASN A 72 2.94 13.62 12.30
N LEU A 73 2.05 13.16 11.41
CA LEU A 73 0.86 13.92 11.00
C LEU A 73 -0.08 14.15 12.21
N LEU A 74 -0.37 13.11 12.99
CA LEU A 74 -1.17 13.22 14.21
C LEU A 74 -0.60 14.24 15.19
N ALA A 75 0.71 14.22 15.41
CA ALA A 75 1.40 15.18 16.29
C ALA A 75 1.40 16.61 15.71
N ALA A 76 1.60 16.76 14.40
CA ALA A 76 1.58 18.07 13.71
C ALA A 76 0.19 18.72 13.74
N ASP A 77 -0.87 17.93 13.70
CA ASP A 77 -2.25 18.38 13.85
C ASP A 77 -2.60 18.77 15.31
N GLY A 78 -1.68 18.52 16.27
CA GLY A 78 -1.79 18.97 17.65
C GLY A 78 -2.52 18.01 18.58
N HIS A 79 -2.70 16.76 18.19
CA HIS A 79 -3.29 15.73 19.03
C HIS A 79 -2.30 15.30 20.13
N GLU A 80 -2.80 15.16 21.36
CA GLU A 80 -2.02 14.67 22.50
C GLU A 80 -2.32 13.20 22.79
N THR A 81 -3.58 12.77 22.52
CA THR A 81 -4.06 11.41 22.76
C THR A 81 -4.73 10.82 21.51
N VAL A 82 -4.40 9.58 21.17
CA VAL A 82 -4.93 8.87 20.02
C VAL A 82 -5.39 7.48 20.40
N ALA A 83 -6.56 7.06 19.88
CA ALA A 83 -6.96 5.66 19.88
C ALA A 83 -6.91 5.09 18.47
N MET A 84 -6.76 3.78 18.32
CA MET A 84 -6.72 3.11 17.02
C MET A 84 -7.63 1.87 17.05
N ILE A 85 -8.58 1.76 16.11
CA ILE A 85 -9.27 0.49 15.86
C ILE A 85 -8.53 -0.29 14.78
N VAL A 86 -8.18 -1.55 15.05
CA VAL A 86 -7.16 -2.27 14.30
C VAL A 86 -7.66 -3.62 13.81
N ILE A 87 -7.64 -3.84 12.50
CA ILE A 87 -7.84 -5.18 11.94
C ILE A 87 -6.71 -6.11 12.41
N ASN A 88 -7.08 -7.27 12.93
CA ASN A 88 -6.14 -8.26 13.49
C ASN A 88 -5.53 -9.10 12.36
N ASP A 89 -4.68 -8.48 11.56
CA ASP A 89 -3.86 -9.13 10.54
C ASP A 89 -2.44 -8.52 10.50
N ALA A 90 -1.60 -8.99 9.59
CA ALA A 90 -0.21 -8.54 9.49
C ALA A 90 -0.09 -7.07 9.02
N TYR A 91 -1.07 -6.55 8.26
CA TYR A 91 -1.14 -5.15 7.87
C TYR A 91 -1.50 -4.27 9.07
N GLY A 92 -2.69 -4.47 9.65
CA GLY A 92 -3.19 -3.61 10.71
C GLY A 92 -2.29 -3.55 11.93
N THR A 93 -1.75 -4.71 12.36
CA THR A 93 -0.84 -4.76 13.52
C THR A 93 0.51 -4.10 13.24
N GLY A 94 1.07 -4.27 12.02
CA GLY A 94 2.33 -3.67 11.64
C GLY A 94 2.25 -2.14 11.56
N LEU A 95 1.23 -1.61 10.92
CA LEU A 95 1.02 -0.17 10.80
C LEU A 95 0.72 0.48 12.17
N ARG A 96 -0.14 -0.14 12.99
CA ARG A 96 -0.39 0.31 14.37
C ARG A 96 0.92 0.50 15.15
N ASP A 97 1.78 -0.51 15.14
CA ASP A 97 3.00 -0.51 15.95
C ASP A 97 3.95 0.63 15.51
N ASN A 98 4.12 0.84 14.21
CA ASN A 98 4.98 1.90 13.70
C ASN A 98 4.36 3.30 13.87
N ALA A 99 3.05 3.46 13.68
CA ALA A 99 2.36 4.71 13.95
C ALA A 99 2.40 5.08 15.45
N THR A 100 2.21 4.10 16.33
CA THR A 100 2.36 4.28 17.78
C THR A 100 3.76 4.76 18.11
N LEU A 101 4.80 4.06 17.62
CA LEU A 101 6.19 4.42 17.87
C LEU A 101 6.51 5.86 17.45
N ALA A 102 6.06 6.27 16.26
CA ALA A 102 6.31 7.61 15.74
C ALA A 102 5.54 8.68 16.51
N PHE A 103 4.26 8.45 16.83
CA PHE A 103 3.44 9.40 17.56
C PHE A 103 3.94 9.60 19.00
N GLU A 104 4.32 8.53 19.70
CA GLU A 104 4.88 8.61 21.04
C GLU A 104 6.27 9.25 21.05
N ALA A 105 7.10 9.02 20.04
CA ALA A 105 8.38 9.71 19.87
C ALA A 105 8.21 11.22 19.65
N ALA A 106 7.08 11.65 19.04
CA ALA A 106 6.71 13.04 18.89
C ALA A 106 6.09 13.67 20.16
N GLY A 107 5.87 12.89 21.22
CA GLY A 107 5.35 13.33 22.51
C GLY A 107 3.87 13.07 22.76
N GLY A 108 3.17 12.42 21.84
CA GLY A 108 1.79 11.98 22.01
C GLY A 108 1.66 10.69 22.84
N SER A 109 0.44 10.25 23.05
CA SER A 109 0.12 9.01 23.77
C SER A 109 -0.96 8.21 23.06
N VAL A 110 -0.72 6.94 22.77
CA VAL A 110 -1.74 6.03 22.27
C VAL A 110 -2.47 5.40 23.46
N VAL A 111 -3.75 5.76 23.63
CA VAL A 111 -4.54 5.44 24.84
C VAL A 111 -5.35 4.16 24.73
N ALA A 112 -5.72 3.74 23.52
CA ALA A 112 -6.42 2.47 23.27
C ALA A 112 -6.12 1.92 21.88
N THR A 113 -6.00 0.60 21.75
CA THR A 113 -5.78 -0.07 20.45
C THR A 113 -6.61 -1.35 20.33
N PRO A 114 -7.96 -1.28 20.51
CA PRO A 114 -8.80 -2.47 20.34
C PRO A 114 -8.68 -3.05 18.94
N SER A 115 -8.60 -4.37 18.87
CA SER A 115 -8.55 -5.09 17.61
C SER A 115 -9.86 -5.83 17.32
N TYR A 116 -10.09 -6.12 16.04
CA TYR A 116 -11.18 -6.95 15.55
C TYR A 116 -10.65 -7.94 14.51
N ASN A 117 -11.35 -9.03 14.30
CA ASN A 117 -10.92 -10.05 13.34
C ASN A 117 -11.55 -9.83 11.96
N VAL A 118 -10.88 -10.31 10.92
CA VAL A 118 -11.43 -10.34 9.55
C VAL A 118 -12.78 -11.04 9.55
N GLY A 119 -13.80 -10.36 9.01
CA GLY A 119 -15.18 -10.85 8.95
C GLY A 119 -16.06 -10.46 10.13
N ASP A 120 -15.53 -9.76 11.14
CA ASP A 120 -16.37 -9.16 12.18
C ASP A 120 -17.27 -8.06 11.57
N THR A 121 -18.51 -7.98 12.06
CA THR A 121 -19.53 -7.02 11.57
C THR A 121 -20.09 -6.13 12.66
N ASN A 122 -19.65 -6.30 13.90
CA ASN A 122 -20.08 -5.50 15.05
C ASN A 122 -18.85 -5.00 15.83
N PHE A 123 -18.69 -3.69 15.90
CA PHE A 123 -17.55 -3.01 16.48
C PHE A 123 -17.89 -2.20 17.75
N THR A 124 -19.09 -2.41 18.30
CA THR A 124 -19.59 -1.66 19.47
C THR A 124 -18.63 -1.74 20.67
N SER A 125 -18.01 -2.90 20.91
CA SER A 125 -17.08 -3.10 22.03
C SER A 125 -15.82 -2.26 21.83
N GLN A 126 -15.24 -2.30 20.63
CA GLN A 126 -14.04 -1.58 20.26
C GLN A 126 -14.27 -0.06 20.30
N ILE A 127 -15.40 0.40 19.77
CA ILE A 127 -15.79 1.81 19.78
C ILE A 127 -15.96 2.32 21.23
N ASN A 128 -16.68 1.57 22.08
CA ASN A 128 -16.83 1.95 23.48
C ASN A 128 -15.53 1.97 24.26
N GLU A 129 -14.60 1.04 23.98
CA GLU A 129 -13.28 1.01 24.60
C GLU A 129 -12.48 2.26 24.23
N MET A 130 -12.44 2.65 22.95
CA MET A 130 -11.75 3.85 22.50
C MET A 130 -12.34 5.14 23.11
N LEU A 131 -13.66 5.29 23.03
CA LEU A 131 -14.36 6.49 23.49
C LEU A 131 -14.31 6.65 25.03
N ALA A 132 -14.10 5.58 25.79
CA ALA A 132 -13.95 5.64 27.25
C ALA A 132 -12.65 6.34 27.66
N GLU A 133 -11.65 6.40 26.78
CA GLU A 133 -10.37 7.09 27.02
C GLU A 133 -10.39 8.56 26.57
N ASP A 134 -11.50 9.04 25.99
CA ASP A 134 -11.69 10.42 25.48
C ASP A 134 -10.52 10.91 24.59
N PRO A 135 -10.17 10.18 23.50
CA PRO A 135 -9.04 10.52 22.65
C PRO A 135 -9.30 11.76 21.80
N ASP A 136 -8.25 12.54 21.49
CA ASP A 136 -8.32 13.68 20.56
C ASP A 136 -8.54 13.24 19.12
N ALA A 137 -7.96 12.07 18.75
CA ALA A 137 -8.12 11.50 17.41
C ALA A 137 -8.29 9.98 17.45
N ILE A 138 -8.93 9.44 16.40
CA ILE A 138 -9.07 7.99 16.18
C ILE A 138 -8.54 7.63 14.80
N VAL A 139 -7.61 6.68 14.75
CA VAL A 139 -7.12 6.06 13.52
C VAL A 139 -7.93 4.80 13.23
N VAL A 140 -8.46 4.68 12.02
CA VAL A 140 -9.21 3.51 11.56
C VAL A 140 -8.34 2.67 10.64
N LEU A 141 -7.75 1.59 11.19
CA LEU A 141 -6.94 0.61 10.47
C LEU A 141 -7.86 -0.54 10.03
N ALA A 142 -8.45 -0.40 8.85
CA ALA A 142 -9.53 -1.27 8.36
C ALA A 142 -9.51 -1.35 6.83
N PHE A 143 -10.37 -2.19 6.28
CA PHE A 143 -10.74 -2.22 4.87
C PHE A 143 -12.21 -1.79 4.70
N ASP A 144 -13.05 -2.59 4.06
CA ASP A 144 -14.49 -2.31 3.85
C ASP A 144 -15.29 -2.15 5.16
N GLU A 145 -14.77 -2.66 6.28
CA GLU A 145 -15.38 -2.50 7.61
C GLU A 145 -15.51 -1.02 8.01
N THR A 146 -14.71 -0.15 7.42
CA THR A 146 -14.78 1.32 7.55
C THR A 146 -16.19 1.84 7.34
N LYS A 147 -16.95 1.27 6.38
CA LYS A 147 -18.35 1.64 6.08
C LYS A 147 -19.30 1.38 7.25
N THR A 148 -18.91 0.54 8.20
CA THR A 148 -19.67 0.27 9.44
C THR A 148 -19.07 0.99 10.64
N ILE A 149 -17.74 1.02 10.74
CA ILE A 149 -17.01 1.59 11.89
C ILE A 149 -17.20 3.11 11.96
N VAL A 150 -16.99 3.82 10.84
CA VAL A 150 -16.97 5.30 10.82
C VAL A 150 -18.34 5.89 11.13
N PRO A 151 -19.46 5.48 10.50
CA PRO A 151 -20.78 5.97 10.90
C PRO A 151 -21.08 5.71 12.39
N ALA A 152 -20.70 4.54 12.92
CA ALA A 152 -20.94 4.21 14.31
C ALA A 152 -20.14 5.07 15.30
N LEU A 153 -18.90 5.49 14.93
CA LEU A 153 -18.10 6.44 15.70
C LEU A 153 -18.76 7.82 15.74
N ILE A 154 -19.22 8.31 14.59
CA ILE A 154 -19.90 9.61 14.48
C ILE A 154 -21.25 9.59 15.21
N ASP A 155 -22.05 8.53 15.08
CA ASP A 155 -23.31 8.36 15.81
C ASP A 155 -23.08 8.30 17.34
N ALA A 156 -21.92 7.81 17.78
CA ALA A 156 -21.53 7.83 19.18
C ALA A 156 -21.01 9.21 19.65
N GLY A 157 -20.93 10.21 18.74
CA GLY A 157 -20.57 11.59 19.04
C GLY A 157 -19.11 11.97 18.81
N PHE A 158 -18.32 11.11 18.18
CA PHE A 158 -16.93 11.44 17.84
C PHE A 158 -16.88 12.43 16.65
N SER A 159 -15.94 13.40 16.69
CA SER A 159 -15.80 14.42 15.64
C SER A 159 -15.15 13.81 14.38
N ASN A 160 -15.71 14.10 13.21
CA ASN A 160 -15.11 13.71 11.93
C ASN A 160 -13.70 14.28 11.74
N SER A 161 -13.43 15.54 12.18
CA SER A 161 -12.12 16.16 12.05
C SER A 161 -11.01 15.48 12.87
N GLY A 162 -11.36 14.60 13.78
CA GLY A 162 -10.43 13.76 14.55
C GLY A 162 -10.27 12.34 13.97
N LEU A 163 -10.87 12.03 12.81
CA LEU A 163 -10.73 10.72 12.17
C LEU A 163 -9.56 10.69 11.20
N TYR A 164 -8.78 9.60 11.28
CA TYR A 164 -7.67 9.34 10.37
C TYR A 164 -7.82 7.98 9.70
N PHE A 165 -7.55 7.98 8.39
CA PHE A 165 -7.63 6.83 7.51
C PHE A 165 -6.23 6.40 7.08
N THR A 166 -6.12 5.18 6.62
CA THR A 166 -4.88 4.61 6.10
C THR A 166 -5.11 4.03 4.70
N ASP A 167 -4.12 3.54 4.05
CA ASP A 167 -4.20 3.02 2.69
C ASP A 167 -5.31 1.97 2.48
N GLY A 168 -5.53 1.11 3.47
CA GLY A 168 -6.56 0.07 3.39
C GLY A 168 -7.99 0.61 3.26
N ASN A 169 -8.20 1.87 3.63
CA ASN A 169 -9.52 2.49 3.65
C ASN A 169 -9.56 3.95 3.16
N LEU A 170 -8.50 4.43 2.52
CA LEU A 170 -8.50 5.75 1.89
C LEU A 170 -9.15 5.67 0.50
N ALA A 171 -10.47 5.75 0.43
CA ALA A 171 -11.27 5.54 -0.76
C ALA A 171 -12.32 6.64 -0.97
N ASP A 172 -12.95 6.69 -2.15
CA ASP A 172 -14.12 7.53 -2.43
C ASP A 172 -15.35 6.94 -1.73
N TYR A 173 -15.88 7.65 -0.74
CA TYR A 173 -17.07 7.28 0.02
C TYR A 173 -18.32 8.09 -0.37
N SER A 174 -18.29 8.79 -1.50
CA SER A 174 -19.42 9.63 -1.95
C SER A 174 -20.71 8.85 -2.20
N ALA A 175 -20.60 7.57 -2.49
CA ALA A 175 -21.77 6.68 -2.66
C ALA A 175 -22.17 5.93 -1.37
N ASP A 176 -21.31 5.88 -0.36
CA ASP A 176 -21.50 5.08 0.85
C ASP A 176 -21.94 5.93 2.05
N PHE A 177 -21.51 7.19 2.12
CA PHE A 177 -21.75 8.09 3.25
C PHE A 177 -22.59 9.30 2.85
N GLU A 178 -23.35 9.85 3.81
CA GLU A 178 -24.00 11.16 3.63
C GLU A 178 -22.93 12.24 3.40
N ALA A 179 -23.23 13.21 2.53
CA ALA A 179 -22.29 14.27 2.19
C ALA A 179 -21.79 15.00 3.45
N GLY A 180 -20.49 15.21 3.56
CA GLY A 180 -19.83 15.86 4.68
C GLY A 180 -19.64 14.98 5.92
N LEU A 181 -20.00 13.69 5.89
CA LEU A 181 -19.88 12.82 7.06
C LEU A 181 -18.43 12.75 7.57
N ILE A 182 -17.46 12.71 6.66
CA ILE A 182 -16.04 12.63 6.97
C ILE A 182 -15.23 13.82 6.45
N GLU A 183 -15.92 14.95 6.13
CA GLU A 183 -15.24 16.17 5.69
C GLU A 183 -14.21 16.64 6.71
N GLY A 184 -12.96 16.90 6.25
CA GLY A 184 -11.85 17.31 7.09
C GLY A 184 -11.11 16.17 7.80
N SER A 185 -11.60 14.92 7.69
CA SER A 185 -10.82 13.76 8.10
C SER A 185 -9.58 13.62 7.20
N LYS A 186 -8.47 13.12 7.75
CA LYS A 186 -7.23 12.94 6.99
C LYS A 186 -6.86 11.47 6.83
N GLY A 187 -5.87 11.21 5.98
CA GLY A 187 -5.33 9.87 5.84
C GLY A 187 -4.01 9.83 5.08
N THR A 188 -3.37 8.67 5.11
CA THR A 188 -2.10 8.42 4.42
C THR A 188 -2.25 7.29 3.41
N LEU A 189 -1.54 7.42 2.28
CA LEU A 189 -1.50 6.41 1.22
C LEU A 189 -0.07 6.28 0.70
N PRO A 190 0.51 5.07 0.62
CA PRO A 190 1.75 4.81 -0.07
C PRO A 190 1.70 5.20 -1.54
N GLY A 191 2.85 5.62 -2.08
CA GLY A 191 3.01 6.02 -3.46
C GLY A 191 2.89 7.52 -3.72
N PRO A 192 3.00 7.94 -4.99
CA PRO A 192 2.90 9.34 -5.37
C PRO A 192 1.49 9.87 -5.16
N PRO A 193 1.34 11.14 -4.76
CA PRO A 193 0.02 11.76 -4.68
C PRO A 193 -0.75 11.65 -6.00
N ALA A 194 -2.04 11.35 -5.94
CA ALA A 194 -2.88 11.07 -7.10
C ALA A 194 -2.91 12.21 -8.14
N ASP A 195 -2.71 13.47 -7.71
CA ASP A 195 -2.63 14.65 -8.59
C ASP A 195 -1.27 14.76 -9.32
N THR A 196 -0.27 13.97 -8.95
CA THR A 196 1.03 13.91 -9.64
C THR A 196 1.11 12.80 -10.69
N ILE A 197 0.17 11.84 -10.68
CA ILE A 197 0.08 10.79 -11.70
C ILE A 197 -0.31 11.41 -13.03
N SER A 198 0.46 11.10 -14.11
CA SER A 198 0.26 11.74 -15.41
C SER A 198 -1.11 11.44 -16.03
N ASP A 199 -1.68 12.44 -16.70
CA ASP A 199 -2.97 12.30 -17.38
C ASP A 199 -2.90 11.24 -18.49
N ASP A 200 -1.79 11.13 -19.23
CA ASP A 200 -1.59 10.08 -20.24
C ASP A 200 -1.72 8.66 -19.65
N TYR A 201 -1.14 8.42 -18.47
CA TYR A 201 -1.30 7.13 -17.79
C TYR A 201 -2.76 6.89 -17.38
N LYS A 202 -3.40 7.88 -16.76
CA LYS A 202 -4.80 7.78 -16.34
C LYS A 202 -5.74 7.50 -17.52
N GLU A 203 -5.57 8.22 -18.63
CA GLU A 203 -6.36 8.02 -19.84
C GLU A 203 -6.19 6.61 -20.42
N ARG A 204 -4.96 6.11 -20.50
CA ARG A 204 -4.69 4.75 -21.01
C ARG A 204 -5.24 3.66 -20.09
N ALA A 205 -5.05 3.82 -18.77
CA ALA A 205 -5.55 2.87 -17.77
C ALA A 205 -7.09 2.83 -17.80
N GLN A 206 -7.76 4.00 -17.82
CA GLN A 206 -9.21 4.11 -17.91
C GLN A 206 -9.73 3.49 -19.22
N ALA A 207 -9.09 3.78 -20.35
CA ALA A 207 -9.49 3.24 -21.64
C ALA A 207 -9.44 1.70 -21.65
N LEU A 208 -8.33 1.12 -21.15
CA LEU A 208 -8.16 -0.34 -21.06
C LEU A 208 -9.18 -0.97 -20.09
N TRP A 209 -9.43 -0.32 -18.94
CA TRP A 209 -10.41 -0.79 -17.97
C TRP A 209 -11.83 -0.81 -18.56
N THR A 210 -12.21 0.26 -19.26
CA THR A 210 -13.51 0.38 -19.95
C THR A 210 -13.66 -0.64 -21.10
N GLU A 211 -12.60 -0.88 -21.88
CA GLU A 211 -12.60 -1.90 -22.95
C GLU A 211 -12.87 -3.31 -22.37
N ASN A 212 -12.44 -3.56 -21.15
CA ASN A 212 -12.69 -4.82 -20.44
C ASN A 212 -13.99 -4.82 -19.61
N GLY A 213 -14.86 -3.83 -19.79
CA GLY A 213 -16.20 -3.76 -19.19
C GLY A 213 -16.22 -3.16 -17.78
N GLY A 214 -15.15 -2.46 -17.38
CA GLY A 214 -15.11 -1.72 -16.13
C GLY A 214 -15.74 -0.33 -16.24
N ASP A 215 -16.21 0.18 -15.11
CA ASP A 215 -16.77 1.52 -14.97
C ASP A 215 -15.67 2.61 -14.85
N GLU A 216 -16.04 3.84 -14.51
CA GLU A 216 -15.08 4.91 -14.24
C GLU A 216 -14.20 4.58 -13.04
N LEU A 217 -12.87 4.73 -13.21
CA LEU A 217 -11.92 4.55 -12.11
C LEU A 217 -11.98 5.75 -11.17
N THR A 218 -12.36 5.52 -9.92
CA THR A 218 -12.48 6.53 -8.86
C THR A 218 -11.29 6.55 -7.91
N SER A 219 -10.42 5.52 -7.96
CA SER A 219 -9.21 5.41 -7.16
C SER A 219 -8.01 5.06 -8.02
N TRP A 220 -6.88 5.69 -7.71
CA TRP A 220 -5.57 5.43 -8.31
C TRP A 220 -4.58 4.80 -7.33
N ALA A 221 -5.07 4.40 -6.15
CA ALA A 221 -4.26 3.73 -5.14
C ALA A 221 -3.57 2.49 -5.73
N TYR A 222 -2.27 2.42 -5.55
CA TYR A 222 -1.41 1.32 -6.02
C TYR A 222 -1.44 1.05 -7.53
N SER A 223 -2.01 1.95 -8.33
CA SER A 223 -2.08 1.74 -9.79
C SER A 223 -0.73 1.84 -10.46
N THR A 224 0.09 2.80 -10.05
CA THR A 224 1.46 3.00 -10.54
C THR A 224 2.38 1.89 -10.08
N GLU A 225 2.28 1.48 -8.85
CA GLU A 225 3.01 0.34 -8.26
C GLU A 225 2.68 -0.98 -8.97
N SER A 226 1.41 -1.16 -9.36
CA SER A 226 0.97 -2.34 -10.12
C SER A 226 1.57 -2.37 -11.53
N TYR A 227 1.64 -1.23 -12.19
CA TYR A 227 2.27 -1.09 -13.48
C TYR A 227 3.77 -1.39 -13.39
N ASP A 228 4.44 -0.80 -12.42
CA ASP A 228 5.88 -0.93 -12.22
C ASP A 228 6.27 -2.36 -11.82
N ALA A 229 5.46 -3.06 -11.04
CA ALA A 229 5.65 -4.47 -10.72
C ALA A 229 5.74 -5.34 -11.98
N VAL A 230 4.84 -5.11 -12.95
CA VAL A 230 4.85 -5.85 -14.22
C VAL A 230 6.06 -5.49 -15.08
N VAL A 231 6.42 -4.19 -15.13
CA VAL A 231 7.59 -3.72 -15.90
C VAL A 231 8.89 -4.30 -15.32
N LEU A 232 9.04 -4.31 -13.99
CA LEU A 232 10.21 -4.90 -13.32
C LEU A 232 10.38 -6.38 -13.64
N LEU A 233 9.29 -7.16 -13.59
CA LEU A 233 9.33 -8.58 -13.96
C LEU A 233 9.77 -8.77 -15.43
N ALA A 234 9.23 -7.95 -16.34
CA ALA A 234 9.59 -8.03 -17.76
C ALA A 234 11.05 -7.64 -18.01
N LEU A 235 11.56 -6.61 -17.32
CA LEU A 235 12.97 -6.18 -17.40
C LEU A 235 13.90 -7.22 -16.78
N ALA A 236 13.51 -7.84 -15.67
CA ALA A 236 14.27 -8.91 -15.02
C ALA A 236 14.41 -10.13 -15.94
N ALA A 237 13.32 -10.55 -16.60
CA ALA A 237 13.35 -11.62 -17.60
C ALA A 237 14.28 -11.28 -18.78
N LEU A 238 14.20 -10.04 -19.29
CA LEU A 238 15.05 -9.58 -20.39
C LEU A 238 16.54 -9.56 -19.98
N ALA A 239 16.86 -9.03 -18.79
CA ALA A 239 18.21 -8.96 -18.27
C ALA A 239 18.80 -10.34 -17.95
N ALA A 240 17.97 -11.27 -17.51
CA ALA A 240 18.36 -12.65 -17.29
C ALA A 240 18.49 -13.46 -18.61
N GLY A 241 17.85 -13.03 -19.68
CA GLY A 241 17.69 -13.83 -20.92
C GLY A 241 16.93 -15.13 -20.67
N SER A 242 16.06 -15.17 -19.64
CA SER A 242 15.38 -16.35 -19.14
C SER A 242 14.04 -15.95 -18.53
N THR A 243 13.06 -16.86 -18.55
CA THR A 243 11.80 -16.72 -17.82
C THR A 243 11.72 -17.65 -16.61
N GLU A 244 12.82 -18.33 -16.27
CA GLU A 244 12.90 -19.10 -15.05
C GLU A 244 12.86 -18.18 -13.82
N PRO A 245 12.00 -18.44 -12.82
CA PRO A 245 11.79 -17.52 -11.70
C PRO A 245 13.08 -17.16 -10.95
N ALA A 246 13.94 -18.12 -10.67
CA ALA A 246 15.19 -17.88 -9.96
C ALA A 246 16.17 -16.97 -10.73
N ASP A 247 16.22 -17.10 -12.06
CA ASP A 247 17.05 -16.25 -12.92
C ASP A 247 16.51 -14.81 -12.93
N MET A 248 15.19 -14.65 -13.01
CA MET A 248 14.51 -13.36 -12.95
C MET A 248 14.71 -12.70 -11.57
N ALA A 249 14.47 -13.43 -10.48
CA ALA A 249 14.62 -12.93 -9.10
C ALA A 249 16.03 -12.37 -8.86
N ALA A 250 17.06 -13.05 -9.35
CA ALA A 250 18.46 -12.61 -9.26
C ALA A 250 18.73 -11.27 -10.00
N LYS A 251 17.83 -10.81 -10.86
CA LYS A 251 17.95 -9.56 -11.62
C LYS A 251 17.08 -8.41 -11.08
N MET A 252 16.17 -8.66 -10.16
CA MET A 252 15.25 -7.63 -9.66
C MET A 252 15.97 -6.40 -9.07
N SER A 253 16.94 -6.60 -8.19
CA SER A 253 17.74 -5.52 -7.61
C SER A 253 18.61 -4.78 -8.64
N GLU A 254 19.07 -5.49 -9.70
CA GLU A 254 19.87 -4.89 -10.77
C GLU A 254 19.01 -3.95 -11.62
N VAL A 255 17.86 -4.41 -12.12
CA VAL A 255 17.00 -3.64 -13.04
C VAL A 255 16.25 -2.52 -12.35
N SER A 256 16.07 -2.58 -11.03
CA SER A 256 15.46 -1.51 -10.22
C SER A 256 16.46 -0.46 -9.73
N GLY A 257 17.75 -0.58 -10.06
CA GLY A 257 18.78 0.41 -9.75
C GLY A 257 19.47 0.23 -8.39
N PHE A 258 19.00 -0.65 -7.49
CA PHE A 258 19.59 -0.81 -6.16
C PHE A 258 21.05 -1.25 -6.18
N SER A 259 21.43 -2.12 -7.12
CA SER A 259 22.82 -2.58 -7.27
C SER A 259 23.79 -1.47 -7.71
N GLY A 260 23.28 -0.32 -8.14
CA GLY A 260 24.04 0.84 -8.59
C GLY A 260 24.69 0.65 -9.96
N GLY A 261 25.13 1.76 -10.56
CA GLY A 261 25.86 1.76 -11.83
C GLY A 261 25.01 1.58 -13.08
N GLY A 262 23.68 1.49 -12.94
CA GLY A 262 22.73 1.45 -14.05
C GLY A 262 22.55 2.80 -14.73
N THR A 263 22.01 2.76 -15.96
CA THR A 263 21.55 3.94 -16.69
C THR A 263 20.06 4.14 -16.43
N LYS A 264 19.68 5.32 -15.92
CA LYS A 264 18.27 5.65 -15.62
C LYS A 264 17.39 5.60 -16.85
N CYS A 265 16.24 5.00 -16.70
CA CYS A 265 15.21 4.87 -17.73
C CYS A 265 13.80 4.81 -17.09
N GLY A 266 12.82 5.47 -17.71
CA GLY A 266 11.46 5.63 -17.16
C GLY A 266 10.40 4.75 -17.83
N THR A 267 10.74 4.00 -18.88
CA THR A 267 9.83 3.14 -19.61
C THR A 267 10.44 1.77 -19.90
N PHE A 268 9.59 0.75 -20.08
CA PHE A 268 10.08 -0.56 -20.51
C PHE A 268 10.94 -0.48 -21.78
N ALA A 269 10.53 0.31 -22.77
CA ALA A 269 11.22 0.40 -24.05
C ALA A 269 12.64 1.00 -23.90
N GLU A 270 12.78 2.09 -23.14
CA GLU A 270 14.09 2.71 -22.88
C GLU A 270 15.01 1.76 -22.13
N CYS A 271 14.53 1.12 -21.07
CA CYS A 271 15.31 0.16 -20.29
C CYS A 271 15.69 -1.07 -21.12
N ALA A 272 14.78 -1.57 -21.96
CA ALA A 272 15.05 -2.69 -22.85
C ALA A 272 16.13 -2.37 -23.91
N GLU A 273 16.19 -1.14 -24.43
CA GLU A 273 17.27 -0.71 -25.33
C GLU A 273 18.63 -0.73 -24.62
N ILE A 274 18.69 -0.28 -23.36
CA ILE A 274 19.92 -0.30 -22.54
C ILE A 274 20.40 -1.75 -22.35
N ILE A 275 19.49 -2.64 -21.90
CA ILE A 275 19.80 -4.05 -21.64
C ILE A 275 20.24 -4.76 -22.93
N ASN A 276 19.52 -4.57 -24.05
CA ASN A 276 19.86 -5.16 -25.35
C ASN A 276 21.18 -4.61 -25.90
N GLY A 277 21.57 -3.40 -25.52
CA GLY A 277 22.87 -2.81 -25.83
C GLY A 277 24.02 -3.33 -24.96
N GLY A 278 23.74 -4.23 -24.01
CA GLY A 278 24.72 -4.79 -23.07
C GLY A 278 25.00 -3.89 -21.86
N GLY A 279 24.15 -2.89 -21.60
CA GLY A 279 24.18 -2.03 -20.42
C GLY A 279 23.33 -2.59 -19.28
N VAL A 280 23.39 -1.92 -18.13
CA VAL A 280 22.54 -2.18 -16.97
C VAL A 280 21.47 -1.07 -16.89
N ALA A 281 20.21 -1.46 -16.81
CA ALA A 281 19.09 -0.53 -16.63
C ALA A 281 18.94 -0.16 -15.14
N ASP A 282 18.48 1.06 -14.90
CA ASP A 282 18.07 1.60 -13.61
C ASP A 282 16.66 2.18 -13.81
N TYR A 283 15.63 1.36 -13.53
CA TYR A 283 14.25 1.70 -13.81
C TYR A 283 13.66 2.59 -12.72
N ASP A 284 13.40 3.84 -13.06
CA ASP A 284 12.56 4.77 -12.30
C ASP A 284 11.16 4.79 -12.92
N GLY A 285 10.20 4.13 -12.28
CA GLY A 285 8.88 3.89 -12.84
C GLY A 285 7.86 5.01 -12.63
N LEU A 286 6.59 4.68 -12.82
CA LEU A 286 5.47 5.60 -12.60
C LEU A 286 5.24 5.90 -11.11
N SER A 287 5.59 4.98 -10.23
CA SER A 287 5.56 5.17 -8.77
C SER A 287 6.76 5.96 -8.25
N GLY A 288 7.75 6.23 -9.11
CA GLY A 288 9.00 6.90 -8.78
C GLY A 288 10.21 5.99 -8.85
N GLY A 289 11.29 6.33 -8.14
CA GLY A 289 12.41 5.44 -7.90
C GLY A 289 11.95 4.28 -7.03
N ILE A 290 12.37 3.05 -7.36
CA ILE A 290 11.94 1.86 -6.63
C ILE A 290 13.13 1.28 -5.85
N ALA A 291 14.24 0.98 -6.54
CA ALA A 291 15.49 0.49 -5.96
C ALA A 291 15.28 -0.65 -4.94
N LEU A 292 14.86 -1.83 -5.43
CA LEU A 292 14.58 -3.01 -4.60
C LEU A 292 15.84 -3.53 -3.93
N ASN A 293 15.88 -3.50 -2.60
CA ASN A 293 16.99 -4.02 -1.80
C ASN A 293 17.04 -5.56 -1.81
N GLU A 294 17.98 -6.14 -1.04
CA GLU A 294 18.15 -7.60 -0.95
C GLU A 294 16.95 -8.33 -0.34
N ALA A 295 16.10 -7.64 0.41
CA ALA A 295 14.86 -8.16 0.97
C ALA A 295 13.65 -8.00 0.02
N GLY A 296 13.85 -7.51 -1.22
CA GLY A 296 12.76 -7.24 -2.16
C GLY A 296 11.92 -6.00 -1.84
N ASP A 297 12.36 -5.17 -0.88
CA ASP A 297 11.68 -3.93 -0.48
C ASP A 297 12.15 -2.72 -1.30
N PRO A 298 11.25 -1.81 -1.70
CA PRO A 298 11.63 -0.56 -2.33
C PRO A 298 12.27 0.39 -1.30
N THR A 299 13.37 1.04 -1.69
CA THR A 299 14.11 1.97 -0.82
C THR A 299 13.90 3.43 -1.15
N GLU A 300 13.36 3.73 -2.33
CA GLU A 300 13.02 5.07 -2.79
C GLU A 300 11.51 5.16 -2.95
N THR A 301 10.79 5.73 -1.97
CA THR A 301 9.33 5.73 -1.92
C THR A 301 8.79 7.00 -1.28
N ALA A 302 7.48 7.22 -1.42
CA ALA A 302 6.76 8.34 -0.82
C ALA A 302 5.47 7.88 -0.15
N ILE A 303 4.98 8.69 0.78
CA ILE A 303 3.64 8.56 1.37
C ILE A 303 2.88 9.85 1.11
N GLY A 304 1.76 9.76 0.41
CA GLY A 304 0.83 10.86 0.21
C GLY A 304 -0.02 11.10 1.46
N ILE A 305 -0.30 12.37 1.75
CA ILE A 305 -1.27 12.78 2.78
C ILE A 305 -2.51 13.34 2.07
N TYR A 306 -3.68 12.97 2.57
CA TYR A 306 -4.96 13.32 1.99
C TYR A 306 -5.91 13.88 3.04
N GLU A 307 -6.87 14.70 2.60
CA GLU A 307 -7.98 15.20 3.39
C GLU A 307 -9.29 14.98 2.63
N PHE A 308 -10.33 14.53 3.32
CA PHE A 308 -11.63 14.31 2.69
C PHE A 308 -12.39 15.63 2.51
N ASP A 309 -12.93 15.82 1.30
CA ASP A 309 -13.79 16.93 0.95
C ASP A 309 -15.26 16.74 1.40
N ALA A 310 -16.11 17.72 1.11
CA ALA A 310 -17.54 17.71 1.43
C ALA A 310 -18.34 16.58 0.71
N ASP A 311 -17.80 16.04 -0.36
CA ASP A 311 -18.37 14.87 -1.05
C ASP A 311 -17.81 13.54 -0.54
N ASN A 312 -17.05 13.54 0.56
CA ASN A 312 -16.36 12.39 1.14
C ASN A 312 -15.35 11.73 0.19
N ARG A 313 -14.65 12.53 -0.61
CA ARG A 313 -13.59 12.10 -1.52
C ARG A 313 -12.24 12.54 -1.01
N PRO A 314 -11.22 11.64 -1.02
CA PRO A 314 -9.88 12.01 -0.60
C PRO A 314 -9.23 12.94 -1.65
N GLN A 315 -8.75 14.08 -1.19
CA GLN A 315 -7.99 15.06 -1.97
C GLN A 315 -6.56 15.16 -1.45
N THR A 316 -5.58 15.37 -2.31
CA THR A 316 -4.19 15.57 -1.86
C THR A 316 -4.13 16.75 -0.89
N TYR A 317 -3.64 16.51 0.33
CA TYR A 317 -3.49 17.54 1.35
C TYR A 317 -2.30 18.46 1.01
N LYS A 318 -2.52 19.76 1.02
CA LYS A 318 -1.51 20.75 0.62
C LYS A 318 -0.98 21.60 1.79
N GLY A 319 -1.30 21.20 3.04
CA GLY A 319 -0.74 21.73 4.27
C GLY A 319 -0.97 23.21 4.52
#